data_f1da39606fac77bca55a2bfc56cf7991
#
_entry.id   f1da39606fac77bca55a2bfc56cf7991
#
_cell.length_a   1.000
_cell.length_b   1.000
_cell.length_c   1.000
_cell.angle_alpha   90.00
_cell.angle_beta   90.00
_cell.angle_gamma   90.00
#
_symmetry.space_group_name_H-M   'P 1'
#
loop_
_entity.id
_entity.type
_entity.pdbx_description
1 polymer ?
#
loop_
_entity_poly.entity_id
_entity_poly.type
_entity_poly.pdbx_seq_one_letter_code
_entity_poly.pdbx_strand_id
1 'polypeptide(L)'
;MLRNFFNSIRMVLLKQKKGTTPMNRLMEQIKSELNIDLVRVIISNPRHKTECNKIKIRPVLIKEALYFQCSKQEGKKVLHENLTYEEVVSQIENWMLCEFKQIEVTSRTKVITAMVNKKGTATFKVKNQVTQGTKDLSHNRKKQYILEEGEVVPFLVDLNVMSKDGKILKPKYDKFKQINRFLEFIRDVVEYLPKDRKSTIIDFGCGKSYLTFAMYYYLKEKLGLDIRIIGLDLKKDVIEHCNSLAEKYGYDELCFYEGSIEEFTKVNQVDMVVTLHACDTATDYALHKAITWGAKVILSVPCCQHELNGQIENEVLQPILKYGLIKERMAALITDGVRGQLLEAAGYHTQIMEFIDLEHTPKNILIRGIKTKEGKGNLDEYNKLKEFLHIQPTLEQLLQDSVMK
;
A
#
# COMPACT_ATOMS: atom_id res chain seq x y z
N MET A 1 1.21 13.04 -45.90
CA MET A 1 1.31 14.51 -46.03
C MET A 1 -0.03 15.24 -46.09
N LEU A 2 -1.03 14.81 -46.85
CA LEU A 2 -2.33 15.49 -46.95
C LEU A 2 -3.16 15.52 -45.63
N ARG A 3 -3.07 14.53 -44.77
CA ARG A 3 -3.80 14.50 -43.46
C ARG A 3 -3.31 15.58 -42.49
N ASN A 4 -2.03 15.91 -42.50
CA ASN A 4 -1.44 16.95 -41.65
C ASN A 4 -1.78 18.35 -42.14
N PHE A 5 -1.95 18.50 -43.44
CA PHE A 5 -2.33 19.78 -44.06
C PHE A 5 -3.79 20.17 -43.75
N PHE A 6 -4.73 19.22 -43.79
CA PHE A 6 -6.13 19.43 -43.39
C PHE A 6 -6.31 19.72 -41.91
N ASN A 7 -5.49 19.09 -41.04
CA ASN A 7 -5.51 19.39 -39.60
C ASN A 7 -5.00 20.81 -39.30
N SER A 8 -3.98 21.28 -40.03
CA SER A 8 -3.48 22.67 -39.91
C SER A 8 -4.52 23.72 -40.34
N ILE A 9 -5.26 23.50 -41.43
CA ILE A 9 -6.30 24.41 -41.91
C ILE A 9 -7.50 24.43 -40.94
N ARG A 10 -7.87 23.29 -40.34
CA ARG A 10 -8.94 23.23 -39.35
C ARG A 10 -8.56 23.97 -38.05
N MET A 11 -7.29 24.02 -37.69
CA MET A 11 -6.77 24.81 -36.55
C MET A 11 -6.80 26.32 -36.83
N VAL A 12 -6.53 26.74 -38.06
CA VAL A 12 -6.54 28.16 -38.46
C VAL A 12 -7.98 28.71 -38.48
N LEU A 13 -8.96 27.93 -38.94
CA LEU A 13 -10.37 28.33 -38.98
C LEU A 13 -11.04 28.41 -37.60
N LEU A 14 -10.54 27.66 -36.60
CA LEU A 14 -11.02 27.74 -35.21
C LEU A 14 -10.47 28.97 -34.44
N LYS A 15 -9.40 29.61 -34.90
CA LYS A 15 -8.80 30.81 -34.26
C LYS A 15 -9.56 32.12 -34.49
N GLN A 16 -10.61 32.14 -35.32
CA GLN A 16 -11.30 33.40 -35.66
C GLN A 16 -12.61 33.69 -34.91
N LYS A 17 -13.01 32.90 -33.89
CA LYS A 17 -14.11 33.30 -33.01
C LYS A 17 -13.55 33.68 -31.62
N LYS A 18 -13.22 34.98 -31.48
CA LYS A 18 -13.01 35.64 -30.17
C LYS A 18 -14.37 35.74 -29.44
N GLY A 19 -14.85 34.64 -28.90
CA GLY A 19 -15.93 34.55 -27.94
C GLY A 19 -15.52 33.52 -26.92
N THR A 20 -15.85 33.71 -25.64
CA THR A 20 -15.53 32.81 -24.49
C THR A 20 -16.21 31.43 -24.65
N THR A 21 -15.63 30.58 -25.52
CA THR A 21 -16.13 29.21 -25.68
C THR A 21 -15.90 28.43 -24.40
N PRO A 22 -16.74 27.43 -24.04
CA PRO A 22 -16.52 26.57 -22.88
C PRO A 22 -15.11 25.93 -22.87
N MET A 23 -14.55 25.62 -24.04
CA MET A 23 -13.20 25.11 -24.17
C MET A 23 -12.13 26.15 -23.80
N ASN A 24 -12.27 27.38 -24.24
CA ASN A 24 -11.34 28.45 -23.88
C ASN A 24 -11.35 28.72 -22.38
N ARG A 25 -12.52 28.72 -21.74
CA ARG A 25 -12.65 28.85 -20.28
C ARG A 25 -11.97 27.68 -19.54
N LEU A 26 -12.14 26.46 -20.02
CA LEU A 26 -11.44 25.30 -19.46
C LEU A 26 -9.93 25.47 -19.57
N MET A 27 -9.42 25.84 -20.74
CA MET A 27 -7.98 26.05 -20.98
C MET A 27 -7.41 27.19 -20.11
N GLU A 28 -8.16 28.27 -19.87
CA GLU A 28 -7.75 29.32 -18.92
C GLU A 28 -7.60 28.80 -17.52
N GLN A 29 -8.55 27.97 -17.04
CA GLN A 29 -8.44 27.35 -15.72
C GLN A 29 -7.27 26.35 -15.65
N ILE A 30 -7.03 25.57 -16.67
CA ILE A 30 -5.89 24.63 -16.71
C ILE A 30 -4.57 25.41 -16.70
N LYS A 31 -4.43 26.45 -17.51
CA LYS A 31 -3.23 27.30 -17.59
C LYS A 31 -2.86 27.92 -16.24
N SER A 32 -3.86 28.35 -15.46
CA SER A 32 -3.60 28.94 -14.13
C SER A 32 -3.03 27.93 -13.13
N GLU A 33 -3.28 26.64 -13.31
CA GLU A 33 -2.80 25.57 -12.42
C GLU A 33 -1.50 24.90 -12.92
N LEU A 34 -1.04 25.21 -14.14
CA LEU A 34 0.23 24.69 -14.69
C LEU A 34 1.42 25.51 -14.13
N ASN A 35 1.72 25.31 -12.87
CA ASN A 35 2.79 25.97 -12.14
C ASN A 35 3.42 25.01 -11.12
N ILE A 36 4.25 25.53 -10.22
CA ILE A 36 4.95 24.73 -9.20
C ILE A 36 3.99 24.04 -8.21
N ASP A 37 2.79 24.57 -8.02
CA ASP A 37 1.76 24.00 -7.15
C ASP A 37 0.92 22.91 -7.82
N LEU A 38 1.15 22.64 -9.10
CA LEU A 38 0.52 21.51 -9.78
C LEU A 38 0.90 20.20 -9.11
N VAL A 39 -0.10 19.38 -8.76
CA VAL A 39 0.12 18.03 -8.26
C VAL A 39 0.25 17.05 -9.42
N ARG A 40 -0.75 17.04 -10.31
CA ARG A 40 -0.77 16.18 -11.49
C ARG A 40 -1.85 16.62 -12.47
N VAL A 41 -1.66 16.25 -13.74
CA VAL A 41 -2.73 16.19 -14.73
C VAL A 41 -2.89 14.75 -15.19
N ILE A 42 -4.13 14.30 -15.32
CA ILE A 42 -4.48 12.99 -15.87
C ILE A 42 -5.40 13.23 -17.07
N ILE A 43 -4.98 12.78 -18.25
CA ILE A 43 -5.78 12.79 -19.47
C ILE A 43 -6.14 11.34 -19.80
N SER A 44 -7.41 11.04 -20.01
CA SER A 44 -7.93 9.69 -20.16
C SER A 44 -9.19 9.64 -21.03
N ASN A 45 -9.75 8.43 -21.19
CA ASN A 45 -10.93 8.19 -22.01
C ASN A 45 -10.69 8.55 -23.48
N PRO A 46 -9.90 7.75 -24.23
CA PRO A 46 -9.55 8.02 -25.61
C PRO A 46 -10.80 8.04 -26.53
N ARG A 47 -10.76 8.83 -27.60
CA ARG A 47 -11.85 8.94 -28.58
C ARG A 47 -11.93 7.76 -29.54
N HIS A 48 -10.79 7.10 -29.75
CA HIS A 48 -10.63 5.94 -30.62
C HIS A 48 -9.87 4.84 -29.89
N LYS A 49 -9.97 3.61 -30.35
CA LYS A 49 -9.16 2.51 -29.82
C LYS A 49 -7.68 2.81 -30.13
N THR A 50 -6.87 2.92 -29.07
CA THR A 50 -5.45 3.27 -29.15
C THR A 50 -4.69 2.50 -28.07
N GLU A 51 -3.40 2.31 -28.26
CA GLU A 51 -2.52 1.72 -27.24
C GLU A 51 -2.30 2.66 -26.03
N CYS A 52 -2.42 3.99 -26.26
CA CYS A 52 -2.30 4.98 -25.20
C CYS A 52 -3.66 5.29 -24.57
N ASN A 53 -3.96 4.65 -23.46
CA ASN A 53 -5.22 4.85 -22.73
C ASN A 53 -5.20 6.04 -21.77
N LYS A 54 -4.00 6.52 -21.39
CA LYS A 54 -3.83 7.51 -20.33
C LYS A 54 -2.51 8.27 -20.47
N ILE A 55 -2.56 9.60 -20.27
CA ILE A 55 -1.39 10.46 -20.15
C ILE A 55 -1.36 11.04 -18.74
N LYS A 56 -0.19 11.00 -18.09
CA LYS A 56 0.04 11.64 -16.80
C LYS A 56 1.06 12.74 -16.97
N ILE A 57 0.79 13.92 -16.38
CA ILE A 57 1.70 15.07 -16.41
C ILE A 57 1.97 15.51 -14.98
N ARG A 58 3.23 15.80 -14.67
CA ARG A 58 3.65 16.35 -13.37
C ARG A 58 4.69 17.44 -13.56
N PRO A 59 4.77 18.43 -12.67
CA PRO A 59 5.85 19.41 -12.69
C PRO A 59 7.16 18.73 -12.23
N VAL A 60 8.27 19.13 -12.85
CA VAL A 60 9.64 18.72 -12.51
C VAL A 60 10.58 19.91 -12.64
N LEU A 61 11.59 20.01 -11.79
CA LEU A 61 12.67 20.96 -11.93
C LEU A 61 13.87 20.30 -12.61
N ILE A 62 14.33 20.89 -13.72
CA ILE A 62 15.52 20.46 -14.44
C ILE A 62 16.44 21.69 -14.53
N LYS A 63 17.61 21.61 -13.89
CA LYS A 63 18.55 22.75 -13.79
C LYS A 63 17.86 24.05 -13.36
N GLU A 64 17.05 23.95 -12.28
CA GLU A 64 16.26 25.05 -11.68
C GLU A 64 15.13 25.62 -12.56
N ALA A 65 14.95 25.16 -13.78
CA ALA A 65 13.83 25.54 -14.64
C ALA A 65 12.66 24.56 -14.50
N LEU A 66 11.43 25.08 -14.50
CA LEU A 66 10.20 24.30 -14.41
C LEU A 66 9.85 23.69 -15.78
N TYR A 67 9.76 22.35 -15.78
CA TYR A 67 9.26 21.55 -16.89
C TYR A 67 8.05 20.71 -16.45
N PHE A 68 7.34 20.18 -17.44
CA PHE A 68 6.21 19.27 -17.23
C PHE A 68 6.54 17.92 -17.83
N GLN A 69 6.79 16.93 -16.97
CA GLN A 69 7.06 15.56 -17.40
C GLN A 69 5.76 14.87 -17.78
N CYS A 70 5.61 14.57 -19.06
CA CYS A 70 4.51 13.80 -19.64
C CYS A 70 4.89 12.33 -19.71
N SER A 71 4.04 11.46 -19.17
CA SER A 71 4.21 9.99 -19.23
C SER A 71 3.05 9.41 -20.01
N LYS A 72 3.34 8.80 -21.16
CA LYS A 72 2.39 8.12 -22.07
C LYS A 72 2.63 6.61 -21.96
N GLN A 73 1.58 5.86 -21.67
CA GLN A 73 1.66 4.40 -21.67
C GLN A 73 1.22 3.87 -23.04
N GLU A 74 2.12 3.25 -23.78
CA GLU A 74 1.89 2.59 -25.07
C GLU A 74 2.15 1.10 -24.92
N GLY A 75 1.07 0.33 -24.78
CA GLY A 75 1.17 -1.11 -24.51
C GLY A 75 1.93 -1.38 -23.19
N LYS A 76 3.07 -2.10 -23.29
CA LYS A 76 3.96 -2.40 -22.14
C LYS A 76 5.04 -1.33 -21.90
N LYS A 77 5.15 -0.31 -22.74
CA LYS A 77 6.19 0.74 -22.64
C LYS A 77 5.60 2.02 -22.09
N VAL A 78 6.39 2.73 -21.30
CA VAL A 78 6.05 4.08 -20.83
C VAL A 78 7.07 5.04 -21.44
N LEU A 79 6.58 5.96 -22.26
CA LEU A 79 7.38 7.03 -22.86
C LEU A 79 7.32 8.27 -21.97
N HIS A 80 8.48 8.87 -21.71
CA HIS A 80 8.59 10.10 -20.92
C HIS A 80 9.13 11.23 -21.78
N GLU A 81 8.50 12.40 -21.69
CA GLU A 81 8.89 13.62 -22.36
C GLU A 81 8.80 14.78 -21.37
N ASN A 82 9.79 15.70 -21.39
CA ASN A 82 9.77 16.90 -20.56
C ASN A 82 9.45 18.11 -21.43
N LEU A 83 8.33 18.73 -21.17
CA LEU A 83 7.82 19.86 -21.96
C LEU A 83 7.95 21.17 -21.18
N THR A 84 8.20 22.25 -21.89
CA THR A 84 8.07 23.61 -21.37
C THR A 84 6.61 23.95 -21.09
N TYR A 85 6.34 25.11 -20.47
CA TYR A 85 4.98 25.57 -20.21
C TYR A 85 4.17 25.71 -21.50
N GLU A 86 4.74 26.32 -22.52
CA GLU A 86 4.08 26.58 -23.82
C GLU A 86 3.78 25.25 -24.55
N GLU A 87 4.74 24.33 -24.54
CA GLU A 87 4.59 23.04 -25.18
C GLU A 87 3.51 22.19 -24.47
N VAL A 88 3.49 22.12 -23.14
CA VAL A 88 2.49 21.33 -22.42
C VAL A 88 1.09 21.90 -22.58
N VAL A 89 0.92 23.24 -22.61
CA VAL A 89 -0.37 23.88 -22.88
C VAL A 89 -0.87 23.50 -24.26
N SER A 90 -0.01 23.61 -25.29
CA SER A 90 -0.36 23.27 -26.67
C SER A 90 -0.72 21.78 -26.80
N GLN A 91 0.03 20.90 -26.16
CA GLN A 91 -0.21 19.46 -26.19
C GLN A 91 -1.51 19.08 -25.47
N ILE A 92 -1.80 19.64 -24.30
CA ILE A 92 -3.07 19.40 -23.59
C ILE A 92 -4.26 19.80 -24.46
N GLU A 93 -4.21 20.95 -25.08
CA GLU A 93 -5.28 21.42 -25.99
C GLU A 93 -5.49 20.44 -27.15
N ASN A 94 -4.40 20.01 -27.80
CA ASN A 94 -4.44 19.05 -28.91
C ASN A 94 -5.00 17.69 -28.46
N TRP A 95 -4.51 17.14 -27.36
CA TRP A 95 -5.00 15.87 -26.83
C TRP A 95 -6.48 15.92 -26.50
N MET A 96 -6.96 16.99 -25.89
CA MET A 96 -8.38 17.12 -25.54
C MET A 96 -9.29 17.32 -26.74
N LEU A 97 -8.82 17.99 -27.76
CA LEU A 97 -9.60 18.18 -28.98
C LEU A 97 -9.62 16.93 -29.88
N CYS A 98 -8.48 16.26 -30.02
CA CYS A 98 -8.29 15.23 -31.05
C CYS A 98 -8.32 13.79 -30.50
N GLU A 99 -7.76 13.55 -29.33
CA GLU A 99 -7.43 12.18 -28.89
C GLU A 99 -8.20 11.70 -27.67
N PHE A 100 -8.48 12.57 -26.70
CA PHE A 100 -9.10 12.18 -25.42
C PHE A 100 -10.36 12.99 -25.13
N LYS A 101 -11.17 12.46 -24.22
CA LYS A 101 -12.45 13.08 -23.81
C LYS A 101 -12.42 13.64 -22.40
N GLN A 102 -11.50 13.18 -21.53
CA GLN A 102 -11.50 13.50 -20.11
C GLN A 102 -10.15 14.01 -19.65
N ILE A 103 -10.17 15.05 -18.80
CA ILE A 103 -9.00 15.58 -18.11
C ILE A 103 -9.34 15.85 -16.66
N GLU A 104 -8.40 15.49 -15.76
CA GLU A 104 -8.39 15.86 -14.36
C GLU A 104 -7.09 16.61 -14.07
N VAL A 105 -7.21 17.82 -13.54
CA VAL A 105 -6.07 18.64 -13.07
C VAL A 105 -6.19 18.76 -11.56
N THR A 106 -5.18 18.35 -10.84
CA THR A 106 -5.09 18.47 -9.38
C THR A 106 -3.93 19.40 -9.05
N SER A 107 -4.21 20.51 -8.39
CA SER A 107 -3.23 21.40 -7.77
C SER A 107 -3.36 21.38 -6.24
N ARG A 108 -2.51 22.12 -5.54
CA ARG A 108 -2.63 22.26 -4.07
C ARG A 108 -3.94 22.91 -3.62
N THR A 109 -4.50 23.76 -4.45
CA THR A 109 -5.66 24.58 -4.12
C THR A 109 -6.94 24.15 -4.81
N LYS A 110 -6.83 23.40 -5.93
CA LYS A 110 -7.98 23.07 -6.77
C LYS A 110 -7.91 21.68 -7.41
N VAL A 111 -9.09 21.13 -7.66
CA VAL A 111 -9.31 19.99 -8.58
C VAL A 111 -10.25 20.42 -9.70
N ILE A 112 -9.79 20.33 -10.95
CA ILE A 112 -10.56 20.58 -12.14
C ILE A 112 -10.82 19.26 -12.83
N THR A 113 -12.09 18.89 -13.03
CA THR A 113 -12.48 17.69 -13.79
C THR A 113 -13.30 18.14 -14.99
N ALA A 114 -12.91 17.72 -16.19
CA ALA A 114 -13.58 18.11 -17.42
C ALA A 114 -13.81 16.96 -18.38
N MET A 115 -14.88 17.05 -19.15
CA MET A 115 -15.22 16.22 -20.29
C MET A 115 -15.34 17.08 -21.54
N VAL A 116 -14.73 16.66 -22.64
CA VAL A 116 -14.81 17.35 -23.93
C VAL A 116 -15.46 16.43 -24.96
N ASN A 117 -16.57 16.88 -25.52
CA ASN A 117 -17.32 16.11 -26.52
C ASN A 117 -16.63 16.12 -27.92
N LYS A 118 -17.21 15.38 -28.88
CA LYS A 118 -16.67 15.32 -30.27
C LYS A 118 -16.71 16.66 -30.99
N LYS A 119 -17.55 17.60 -30.57
CA LYS A 119 -17.67 18.95 -31.15
C LYS A 119 -16.70 19.98 -30.53
N GLY A 120 -15.86 19.55 -29.59
CA GLY A 120 -14.93 20.41 -28.87
C GLY A 120 -15.58 21.24 -27.74
N THR A 121 -16.82 20.92 -27.35
CA THR A 121 -17.48 21.59 -26.22
C THR A 121 -17.05 20.96 -24.93
N ALA A 122 -16.55 21.74 -23.97
CA ALA A 122 -16.12 21.31 -22.66
C ALA A 122 -17.23 21.51 -21.60
N THR A 123 -17.41 20.50 -20.74
CA THR A 123 -18.16 20.61 -19.49
C THR A 123 -17.19 20.34 -18.36
N PHE A 124 -17.08 21.20 -17.37
CA PHE A 124 -16.10 21.04 -16.29
C PHE A 124 -16.65 21.50 -14.93
N LYS A 125 -16.03 20.95 -13.87
CA LYS A 125 -16.26 21.32 -12.47
C LYS A 125 -14.93 21.70 -11.86
N VAL A 126 -14.93 22.72 -11.00
CA VAL A 126 -13.79 23.16 -10.21
C VAL A 126 -14.19 22.97 -8.73
N LYS A 127 -13.35 22.27 -7.96
CA LYS A 127 -13.49 22.13 -6.51
C LYS A 127 -12.26 22.73 -5.85
N ASN A 128 -12.47 23.55 -4.85
CA ASN A 128 -11.37 24.02 -4.00
C ASN A 128 -10.98 22.89 -3.04
N GLN A 129 -9.66 22.74 -2.82
CA GLN A 129 -9.07 21.83 -1.83
C GLN A 129 -7.84 22.50 -1.23
N VAL A 130 -7.48 22.09 -0.03
CA VAL A 130 -6.20 22.47 0.58
C VAL A 130 -5.45 21.17 0.86
N THR A 131 -4.37 20.95 0.11
CA THR A 131 -3.50 19.80 0.35
C THR A 131 -2.22 20.30 1.02
N GLN A 132 -1.98 19.91 2.28
CA GLN A 132 -0.74 20.16 2.98
C GLN A 132 0.30 19.09 2.59
N GLY A 133 1.52 19.51 2.29
CA GLY A 133 2.65 18.61 2.02
C GLY A 133 3.69 19.23 1.08
N THR A 134 4.97 19.05 1.40
CA THR A 134 6.09 19.36 0.50
C THR A 134 6.13 18.32 -0.61
N LYS A 135 6.19 18.76 -1.86
CA LYS A 135 6.28 17.86 -3.02
C LYS A 135 7.71 17.86 -3.52
N ASP A 136 8.28 16.68 -3.66
CA ASP A 136 9.54 16.49 -4.37
C ASP A 136 9.32 16.75 -5.88
N LEU A 137 9.91 17.83 -6.37
CA LEU A 137 9.87 18.25 -7.78
C LEU A 137 11.10 17.74 -8.56
N SER A 138 11.95 16.90 -7.95
CA SER A 138 13.13 16.37 -8.62
C SER A 138 12.74 15.55 -9.87
N HIS A 139 13.50 15.74 -10.95
CA HIS A 139 13.33 15.01 -12.21
C HIS A 139 13.54 13.50 -12.00
N ASN A 140 14.60 13.12 -11.28
CA ASN A 140 14.91 11.77 -10.87
C ASN A 140 14.43 11.54 -9.44
N ARG A 141 13.18 11.15 -9.27
CA ARG A 141 12.69 10.75 -7.96
C ARG A 141 13.42 9.50 -7.49
N LYS A 142 14.34 9.68 -6.55
CA LYS A 142 14.78 8.56 -5.72
C LYS A 142 13.61 8.23 -4.79
N LYS A 143 13.25 6.94 -4.71
CA LYS A 143 12.29 6.48 -3.70
C LYS A 143 12.90 6.83 -2.34
N GLN A 144 12.23 7.69 -1.57
CA GLN A 144 12.64 7.98 -0.19
C GLN A 144 12.32 6.75 0.64
N TYR A 145 13.34 6.10 1.11
CA TYR A 145 13.24 4.98 2.04
C TYR A 145 13.21 5.52 3.47
N ILE A 146 12.57 4.78 4.38
CA ILE A 146 12.55 5.11 5.82
C ILE A 146 13.95 4.90 6.43
N LEU A 147 14.61 3.80 6.02
CA LEU A 147 16.03 3.60 6.26
C LEU A 147 16.77 4.01 4.98
N GLU A 148 17.67 4.97 5.08
CA GLU A 148 18.33 5.55 3.92
C GLU A 148 19.75 4.99 3.73
N GLU A 149 20.24 5.00 2.50
CA GLU A 149 21.64 4.73 2.22
C GLU A 149 22.50 5.91 2.70
N GLY A 150 23.63 5.61 3.35
CA GLY A 150 24.53 6.61 3.94
C GLY A 150 24.39 6.74 5.46
N GLU A 151 23.28 6.31 6.06
CA GLU A 151 23.11 6.19 7.51
C GLU A 151 23.42 4.76 7.95
N VAL A 152 24.41 4.60 8.83
CA VAL A 152 24.82 3.27 9.31
C VAL A 152 23.78 2.73 10.28
N VAL A 153 23.12 1.64 9.90
CA VAL A 153 22.14 0.95 10.73
C VAL A 153 22.75 -0.38 11.22
N PRO A 154 23.03 -0.54 12.54
CA PRO A 154 23.82 -1.66 13.06
C PRO A 154 23.28 -3.04 12.66
N PHE A 155 21.99 -3.29 12.80
CA PHE A 155 21.40 -4.58 12.46
C PHE A 155 21.45 -4.87 10.94
N LEU A 156 21.41 -3.85 10.06
CA LEU A 156 21.58 -4.05 8.62
C LEU A 156 23.01 -4.44 8.24
N VAL A 157 24.00 -3.97 9.01
CA VAL A 157 25.40 -4.34 8.83
C VAL A 157 25.61 -5.81 9.20
N ASP A 158 25.12 -6.24 10.35
CA ASP A 158 25.22 -7.62 10.81
C ASP A 158 24.44 -8.61 9.91
N LEU A 159 23.35 -8.16 9.30
CA LEU A 159 22.62 -8.93 8.29
C LEU A 159 23.31 -8.99 6.92
N ASN A 160 24.45 -8.33 6.76
CA ASN A 160 25.11 -8.15 5.47
C ASN A 160 24.19 -7.55 4.39
N VAL A 161 23.29 -6.66 4.79
CA VAL A 161 22.44 -5.86 3.88
C VAL A 161 23.13 -4.52 3.59
N MET A 162 23.84 -4.00 4.58
CA MET A 162 24.55 -2.73 4.53
C MET A 162 26.04 -2.95 4.86
N SER A 163 26.92 -2.20 4.25
CA SER A 163 28.33 -2.15 4.60
C SER A 163 28.59 -1.26 5.81
N LYS A 164 29.76 -1.35 6.44
CA LYS A 164 30.13 -0.53 7.60
C LYS A 164 30.20 0.97 7.32
N ASP A 165 30.28 1.37 6.05
CA ASP A 165 30.23 2.76 5.59
C ASP A 165 28.82 3.22 5.12
N GLY A 166 27.77 2.43 5.45
CA GLY A 166 26.38 2.79 5.21
C GLY A 166 25.86 2.54 3.78
N LYS A 167 26.63 1.86 2.91
CA LYS A 167 26.17 1.54 1.55
C LYS A 167 25.39 0.24 1.50
N ILE A 168 24.34 0.22 0.71
CA ILE A 168 23.55 -1.00 0.51
C ILE A 168 24.26 -1.96 -0.44
N LEU A 169 24.40 -3.22 -0.01
CA LEU A 169 25.07 -4.25 -0.81
C LEU A 169 24.14 -4.69 -1.96
N LYS A 170 24.61 -4.58 -3.20
CA LYS A 170 23.84 -4.87 -4.42
C LYS A 170 23.05 -6.20 -4.36
N PRO A 171 23.63 -7.34 -3.93
CA PRO A 171 22.91 -8.62 -3.87
C PRO A 171 21.80 -8.64 -2.80
N LYS A 172 21.77 -7.67 -1.89
CA LYS A 172 20.82 -7.57 -0.78
C LYS A 172 19.82 -6.42 -0.94
N TYR A 173 19.84 -5.77 -2.09
CA TYR A 173 19.00 -4.59 -2.34
C TYR A 173 17.50 -4.91 -2.24
N ASP A 174 17.07 -6.10 -2.67
CA ASP A 174 15.67 -6.53 -2.55
C ASP A 174 15.28 -6.75 -1.08
N LYS A 175 16.16 -7.31 -0.26
CA LYS A 175 15.92 -7.41 1.19
C LYS A 175 15.81 -6.04 1.85
N PHE A 176 16.64 -5.08 1.45
CA PHE A 176 16.53 -3.69 1.89
C PHE A 176 15.19 -3.06 1.52
N LYS A 177 14.72 -3.28 0.28
CA LYS A 177 13.38 -2.82 -0.15
C LYS A 177 12.25 -3.45 0.67
N GLN A 178 12.32 -4.77 0.96
CA GLN A 178 11.33 -5.47 1.78
C GLN A 178 11.25 -4.88 3.19
N ILE A 179 12.40 -4.62 3.83
CA ILE A 179 12.47 -3.99 5.15
C ILE A 179 11.81 -2.60 5.10
N ASN A 180 12.17 -1.77 4.13
CA ASN A 180 11.57 -0.45 3.99
C ASN A 180 10.07 -0.51 3.70
N ARG A 181 9.62 -1.49 2.89
CA ARG A 181 8.20 -1.69 2.63
C ARG A 181 7.42 -2.05 3.89
N PHE A 182 7.98 -2.92 4.72
CA PHE A 182 7.41 -3.23 6.03
C PHE A 182 7.30 -1.99 6.92
N LEU A 183 8.36 -1.18 6.98
CA LEU A 183 8.36 0.06 7.74
C LEU A 183 7.36 1.11 7.21
N GLU A 184 7.06 1.11 5.91
CA GLU A 184 5.96 1.93 5.36
C GLU A 184 4.61 1.54 6.00
N PHE A 185 4.31 0.23 6.15
CA PHE A 185 3.10 -0.22 6.85
C PHE A 185 3.11 0.13 8.34
N ILE A 186 4.26 0.02 9.01
CA ILE A 186 4.39 0.47 10.41
C ILE A 186 4.12 1.96 10.50
N ARG A 187 4.72 2.80 9.64
CA ARG A 187 4.51 4.25 9.60
C ARG A 187 3.03 4.63 9.48
N ASP A 188 2.31 3.92 8.62
CA ASP A 188 0.90 4.19 8.34
C ASP A 188 -0.02 3.90 9.54
N VAL A 189 0.46 3.17 10.54
CA VAL A 189 -0.34 2.77 11.72
C VAL A 189 0.18 3.35 13.04
N VAL A 190 1.31 4.07 13.04
CA VAL A 190 1.90 4.68 14.24
C VAL A 190 0.94 5.63 14.95
N GLU A 191 0.09 6.34 14.21
CA GLU A 191 -0.87 7.29 14.78
C GLU A 191 -1.91 6.65 15.71
N TYR A 192 -2.17 5.34 15.57
CA TYR A 192 -3.12 4.58 16.39
C TYR A 192 -2.51 4.05 17.69
N LEU A 193 -1.19 4.14 17.86
CA LEU A 193 -0.52 3.74 19.09
C LEU A 193 -0.72 4.78 20.20
N PRO A 194 -0.84 4.37 21.49
CA PRO A 194 -0.88 5.27 22.62
C PRO A 194 0.32 6.22 22.63
N LYS A 195 0.05 7.49 22.96
CA LYS A 195 1.09 8.54 23.08
C LYS A 195 1.30 8.98 24.52
N ASP A 196 0.41 8.58 25.42
CA ASP A 196 0.34 8.96 26.84
C ASP A 196 0.98 7.92 27.77
N ARG A 197 1.34 6.77 27.24
CA ARG A 197 1.99 5.67 27.96
C ARG A 197 2.85 4.84 27.03
N LYS A 198 3.67 3.97 27.64
CA LYS A 198 4.47 2.98 26.89
C LYS A 198 3.57 2.04 26.09
N SER A 199 3.82 1.92 24.79
CA SER A 199 3.11 1.03 23.89
C SER A 199 3.76 -0.34 23.88
N THR A 200 2.99 -1.42 24.08
CA THR A 200 3.47 -2.80 23.98
C THR A 200 3.14 -3.39 22.62
N ILE A 201 4.15 -3.89 21.95
CA ILE A 201 4.07 -4.49 20.60
C ILE A 201 4.54 -5.94 20.71
N ILE A 202 3.82 -6.87 20.09
CA ILE A 202 4.25 -8.27 19.99
C ILE A 202 4.43 -8.67 18.53
N ASP A 203 5.53 -9.35 18.24
CA ASP A 203 5.81 -9.98 16.94
C ASP A 203 5.83 -11.49 17.12
N PHE A 204 4.79 -12.16 16.63
CA PHE A 204 4.62 -13.60 16.69
C PHE A 204 5.29 -14.30 15.50
N GLY A 205 6.08 -15.35 15.79
CA GLY A 205 6.84 -16.06 14.78
C GLY A 205 7.97 -15.19 14.21
N CYS A 206 8.67 -14.48 15.11
CA CYS A 206 9.64 -13.45 14.70
C CYS A 206 10.85 -14.03 13.95
N GLY A 207 11.12 -15.34 14.03
CA GLY A 207 12.21 -16.01 13.35
C GLY A 207 13.56 -15.31 13.61
N LYS A 208 14.34 -15.05 12.55
CA LYS A 208 15.61 -14.30 12.65
C LYS A 208 15.42 -12.80 12.97
N SER A 209 14.21 -12.35 13.17
CA SER A 209 13.78 -11.08 13.76
C SER A 209 14.29 -9.80 13.05
N TYR A 210 14.78 -9.89 11.80
CA TYR A 210 15.30 -8.68 11.13
C TYR A 210 14.22 -7.59 10.92
N LEU A 211 12.95 -7.97 10.76
CA LEU A 211 11.85 -7.02 10.70
C LEU A 211 11.48 -6.47 12.09
N THR A 212 11.59 -7.29 13.13
CA THR A 212 11.40 -6.86 14.52
C THR A 212 12.48 -5.83 14.92
N PHE A 213 13.75 -6.07 14.57
CA PHE A 213 14.84 -5.10 14.77
C PHE A 213 14.60 -3.81 13.96
N ALA A 214 14.14 -3.93 12.71
CA ALA A 214 13.81 -2.77 11.89
C ALA A 214 12.68 -1.94 12.50
N MET A 215 11.63 -2.60 13.01
CA MET A 215 10.50 -1.96 13.69
C MET A 215 10.95 -1.25 14.96
N TYR A 216 11.78 -1.89 15.80
CA TYR A 216 12.33 -1.26 17.01
C TYR A 216 13.15 -0.04 16.66
N TYR A 217 14.12 -0.17 15.74
CA TYR A 217 14.96 0.94 15.30
C TYR A 217 14.13 2.12 14.79
N TYR A 218 13.12 1.85 13.97
CA TYR A 218 12.27 2.91 13.43
C TYR A 218 11.44 3.59 14.51
N LEU A 219 10.73 2.80 15.35
CA LEU A 219 9.81 3.36 16.34
C LEU A 219 10.55 4.00 17.53
N LYS A 220 11.61 3.36 18.03
CA LYS A 220 12.36 3.81 19.21
C LYS A 220 13.44 4.81 18.82
N GLU A 221 14.37 4.43 17.93
CA GLU A 221 15.56 5.22 17.66
C GLU A 221 15.27 6.41 16.72
N LYS A 222 14.47 6.20 15.66
CA LYS A 222 14.15 7.29 14.73
C LYS A 222 13.00 8.18 15.18
N LEU A 223 11.92 7.62 15.72
CA LEU A 223 10.73 8.38 16.13
C LEU A 223 10.72 8.75 17.62
N GLY A 224 11.61 8.19 18.45
CA GLY A 224 11.68 8.47 19.88
C GLY A 224 10.46 8.04 20.68
N LEU A 225 9.69 7.05 20.21
CA LEU A 225 8.47 6.63 20.87
C LEU A 225 8.77 5.79 22.12
N ASP A 226 7.94 5.94 23.15
CA ASP A 226 8.02 5.06 24.32
C ASP A 226 7.32 3.74 24.03
N ILE A 227 8.12 2.75 23.61
CA ILE A 227 7.65 1.44 23.20
C ILE A 227 8.43 0.33 23.88
N ARG A 228 7.78 -0.82 23.98
CA ARG A 228 8.38 -2.13 24.26
C ARG A 228 7.98 -3.11 23.19
N ILE A 229 8.95 -3.83 22.62
CA ILE A 229 8.70 -4.87 21.62
C ILE A 229 9.06 -6.23 22.18
N ILE A 230 8.18 -7.21 22.01
CA ILE A 230 8.35 -8.59 22.42
C ILE A 230 8.30 -9.46 21.16
N GLY A 231 9.40 -10.13 20.83
CA GLY A 231 9.42 -11.19 19.83
C GLY A 231 9.14 -12.55 20.45
N LEU A 232 8.39 -13.40 19.76
CA LEU A 232 8.10 -14.76 20.18
C LEU A 232 8.40 -15.75 19.07
N ASP A 233 9.13 -16.81 19.38
CA ASP A 233 9.40 -17.93 18.46
C ASP A 233 9.54 -19.25 19.25
N LEU A 234 9.34 -20.37 18.55
CA LEU A 234 9.47 -21.71 19.14
C LEU A 234 10.92 -22.19 19.27
N LYS A 235 11.85 -21.55 18.55
CA LYS A 235 13.23 -22.01 18.44
C LYS A 235 14.13 -21.30 19.44
N LYS A 236 14.59 -22.04 20.44
CA LYS A 236 15.44 -21.54 21.53
C LYS A 236 16.73 -20.88 21.02
N ASP A 237 17.44 -21.52 20.09
CA ASP A 237 18.68 -21.01 19.50
C ASP A 237 18.49 -19.66 18.78
N VAL A 238 17.33 -19.50 18.14
CA VAL A 238 16.95 -18.22 17.49
C VAL A 238 16.71 -17.13 18.53
N ILE A 239 16.00 -17.45 19.61
CA ILE A 239 15.69 -16.51 20.70
C ILE A 239 16.95 -16.06 21.43
N GLU A 240 17.85 -16.99 21.78
CA GLU A 240 19.14 -16.68 22.40
C GLU A 240 19.98 -15.76 21.52
N HIS A 241 20.06 -16.05 20.22
CA HIS A 241 20.73 -15.20 19.26
C HIS A 241 20.12 -13.79 19.14
N CYS A 242 18.79 -13.69 19.07
CA CYS A 242 18.10 -12.40 18.97
C CYS A 242 18.28 -11.55 20.22
N ASN A 243 18.22 -12.14 21.43
CA ASN A 243 18.49 -11.41 22.66
C ASN A 243 19.94 -10.92 22.73
N SER A 244 20.92 -11.75 22.33
CA SER A 244 22.34 -11.33 22.24
C SER A 244 22.54 -10.17 21.27
N LEU A 245 21.82 -10.13 20.15
CA LEU A 245 21.86 -8.98 19.23
C LEU A 245 21.18 -7.74 19.80
N ALA A 246 20.05 -7.88 20.49
CA ALA A 246 19.37 -6.78 21.14
C ALA A 246 20.29 -6.11 22.21
N GLU A 247 20.94 -6.91 23.04
CA GLU A 247 21.95 -6.44 24.00
C GLU A 247 23.12 -5.75 23.30
N LYS A 248 23.67 -6.35 22.25
CA LYS A 248 24.77 -5.77 21.44
C LYS A 248 24.43 -4.39 20.90
N TYR A 249 23.16 -4.14 20.52
CA TYR A 249 22.71 -2.86 19.97
C TYR A 249 22.24 -1.87 21.03
N GLY A 250 22.16 -2.26 22.30
CA GLY A 250 21.59 -1.45 23.37
C GLY A 250 20.08 -1.25 23.26
N TYR A 251 19.35 -2.25 22.73
CA TYR A 251 17.90 -2.20 22.55
C TYR A 251 17.17 -2.74 23.79
N ASP A 252 17.26 -2.00 24.89
CA ASP A 252 16.81 -2.41 26.22
C ASP A 252 15.32 -2.77 26.31
N GLU A 253 14.49 -2.19 25.43
CA GLU A 253 13.05 -2.42 25.38
C GLU A 253 12.65 -3.45 24.28
N LEU A 254 13.61 -4.19 23.74
CA LEU A 254 13.42 -5.29 22.80
C LEU A 254 13.83 -6.60 23.45
N CYS A 255 12.87 -7.49 23.68
CA CYS A 255 13.14 -8.79 24.30
C CYS A 255 12.45 -9.91 23.52
N PHE A 256 13.08 -11.08 23.56
CA PHE A 256 12.61 -12.26 22.85
C PHE A 256 12.37 -13.41 23.83
N TYR A 257 11.26 -14.14 23.62
CA TYR A 257 10.88 -15.28 24.46
C TYR A 257 10.64 -16.51 23.60
N GLU A 258 11.09 -17.65 24.11
CA GLU A 258 10.72 -18.96 23.58
C GLU A 258 9.30 -19.32 24.05
N GLY A 259 8.47 -19.80 23.14
CA GLY A 259 7.13 -20.29 23.46
C GLY A 259 6.14 -20.26 22.30
N SER A 260 5.03 -20.93 22.50
CA SER A 260 3.92 -20.90 21.54
C SER A 260 3.06 -19.65 21.70
N ILE A 261 2.41 -19.25 20.62
CA ILE A 261 1.46 -18.13 20.63
C ILE A 261 0.31 -18.40 21.60
N GLU A 262 -0.18 -19.62 21.61
CA GLU A 262 -1.31 -20.06 22.40
C GLU A 262 -1.06 -19.93 23.91
N GLU A 263 0.13 -20.36 24.37
CA GLU A 263 0.50 -20.42 25.79
C GLU A 263 1.06 -19.11 26.34
N PHE A 264 1.31 -18.12 25.49
CA PHE A 264 1.93 -16.86 25.92
C PHE A 264 0.99 -16.02 26.78
N THR A 265 1.40 -15.78 28.05
CA THR A 265 0.60 -15.07 29.06
C THR A 265 1.37 -13.97 29.80
N LYS A 266 2.60 -13.64 29.35
CA LYS A 266 3.48 -12.69 30.06
C LYS A 266 3.03 -11.23 30.00
N VAL A 267 1.97 -10.92 29.24
CA VAL A 267 1.42 -9.57 29.11
C VAL A 267 -0.11 -9.61 29.18
N ASN A 268 -0.69 -8.58 29.79
CA ASN A 268 -2.15 -8.43 29.91
C ASN A 268 -2.74 -7.44 28.91
N GLN A 269 -1.91 -6.60 28.32
CA GLN A 269 -2.34 -5.58 27.37
C GLN A 269 -1.28 -5.44 26.26
N VAL A 270 -1.75 -5.40 25.03
CA VAL A 270 -0.93 -5.24 23.83
C VAL A 270 -1.59 -4.21 22.94
N ASP A 271 -0.82 -3.27 22.41
CA ASP A 271 -1.32 -2.19 21.56
C ASP A 271 -1.22 -2.52 20.08
N MET A 272 -0.19 -3.27 19.69
CA MET A 272 -0.01 -3.74 18.32
C MET A 272 0.47 -5.20 18.31
N VAL A 273 -0.15 -5.99 17.45
CA VAL A 273 0.29 -7.36 17.14
C VAL A 273 0.78 -7.40 15.70
N VAL A 274 1.97 -7.91 15.51
CA VAL A 274 2.58 -8.21 14.22
C VAL A 274 2.77 -9.72 14.13
N THR A 275 2.45 -10.31 12.99
CA THR A 275 2.71 -11.73 12.71
C THR A 275 3.02 -11.90 11.23
N LEU A 276 4.29 -12.14 10.93
CA LEU A 276 4.76 -12.22 9.55
C LEU A 276 5.08 -13.65 9.11
N HIS A 277 5.25 -14.56 10.06
CA HIS A 277 5.67 -15.95 9.81
C HIS A 277 4.94 -16.99 10.66
N ALA A 278 3.78 -16.66 11.23
CA ALA A 278 2.91 -17.65 11.83
C ALA A 278 2.21 -18.44 10.72
N CYS A 279 2.50 -19.75 10.65
CA CYS A 279 1.97 -20.60 9.59
C CYS A 279 0.61 -21.18 9.97
N ASP A 280 -0.28 -21.27 8.98
CA ASP A 280 -1.59 -21.92 9.05
C ASP A 280 -2.43 -21.43 10.25
N THR A 281 -2.92 -22.31 11.10
CA THR A 281 -3.74 -21.98 12.26
C THR A 281 -2.99 -21.19 13.35
N ALA A 282 -1.66 -21.19 13.38
CA ALA A 282 -0.90 -20.29 14.27
C ALA A 282 -1.21 -18.81 14.02
N THR A 283 -1.56 -18.44 12.77
CA THR A 283 -2.08 -17.10 12.46
C THR A 283 -3.39 -16.84 13.19
N ASP A 284 -4.29 -17.82 13.27
CA ASP A 284 -5.60 -17.68 13.90
C ASP A 284 -5.47 -17.50 15.43
N TYR A 285 -4.55 -18.21 16.06
CA TYR A 285 -4.20 -17.99 17.48
C TYR A 285 -3.62 -16.59 17.71
N ALA A 286 -2.77 -16.09 16.81
CA ALA A 286 -2.21 -14.74 16.90
C ALA A 286 -3.30 -13.66 16.78
N LEU A 287 -4.23 -13.80 15.83
CA LEU A 287 -5.37 -12.92 15.66
C LEU A 287 -6.31 -12.96 16.84
N HIS A 288 -6.62 -14.15 17.36
CA HIS A 288 -7.44 -14.32 18.56
C HIS A 288 -6.81 -13.62 19.79
N LYS A 289 -5.50 -13.82 20.03
CA LYS A 289 -4.78 -13.12 21.12
C LYS A 289 -4.83 -11.60 20.93
N ALA A 290 -4.62 -11.11 19.70
CA ALA A 290 -4.70 -9.67 19.40
C ALA A 290 -6.08 -9.09 19.72
N ILE A 291 -7.15 -9.80 19.37
CA ILE A 291 -8.54 -9.41 19.66
C ILE A 291 -8.78 -9.41 21.18
N THR A 292 -8.38 -10.48 21.88
CA THR A 292 -8.57 -10.65 23.32
C THR A 292 -7.82 -9.57 24.13
N TRP A 293 -6.59 -9.21 23.74
CA TRP A 293 -5.86 -8.10 24.37
C TRP A 293 -6.39 -6.72 23.98
N GLY A 294 -7.31 -6.65 23.03
CA GLY A 294 -7.86 -5.39 22.55
C GLY A 294 -6.83 -4.54 21.79
N ALA A 295 -5.89 -5.18 21.10
CA ALA A 295 -4.87 -4.51 20.32
C ALA A 295 -5.47 -3.44 19.40
N LYS A 296 -4.83 -2.27 19.32
CA LYS A 296 -5.28 -1.17 18.46
C LYS A 296 -4.97 -1.44 16.99
N VAL A 297 -3.87 -2.15 16.76
CA VAL A 297 -3.34 -2.44 15.43
C VAL A 297 -3.01 -3.92 15.32
N ILE A 298 -3.40 -4.53 14.20
CA ILE A 298 -3.02 -5.88 13.81
C ILE A 298 -2.40 -5.80 12.41
N LEU A 299 -1.20 -6.36 12.25
CA LEU A 299 -0.54 -6.55 10.96
C LEU A 299 -0.18 -8.03 10.81
N SER A 300 -0.89 -8.74 9.94
CA SER A 300 -0.68 -10.17 9.72
C SER A 300 -0.34 -10.46 8.26
N VAL A 301 0.74 -11.22 8.04
CA VAL A 301 1.14 -11.71 6.71
C VAL A 301 1.12 -13.24 6.74
N PRO A 302 -0.03 -13.87 6.48
CA PRO A 302 -0.15 -15.32 6.44
C PRO A 302 0.68 -15.91 5.30
N CYS A 303 1.53 -16.87 5.62
CA CYS A 303 2.39 -17.51 4.61
C CYS A 303 1.89 -18.90 4.20
N CYS A 304 1.07 -19.56 4.99
CA CYS A 304 0.50 -20.86 4.73
C CYS A 304 -0.97 -20.89 5.17
N GLN A 305 -1.85 -21.51 4.37
CA GLN A 305 -3.28 -21.65 4.63
C GLN A 305 -3.71 -23.04 4.16
N HIS A 306 -3.53 -24.06 5.03
CA HIS A 306 -3.84 -25.46 4.70
C HIS A 306 -5.20 -25.89 5.26
N GLU A 307 -5.65 -25.29 6.35
CA GLU A 307 -6.85 -25.66 7.05
C GLU A 307 -8.08 -25.76 6.13
N LEU A 308 -8.46 -24.68 5.48
CA LEU A 308 -9.66 -24.67 4.65
C LEU A 308 -9.50 -25.47 3.34
N ASN A 309 -8.29 -25.73 2.88
CA ASN A 309 -8.07 -26.57 1.71
C ASN A 309 -8.57 -28.02 1.92
N GLY A 310 -8.49 -28.51 3.17
CA GLY A 310 -9.07 -29.81 3.55
C GLY A 310 -10.58 -29.82 3.68
N GLN A 311 -11.17 -28.66 4.01
CA GLN A 311 -12.58 -28.55 4.38
C GLN A 311 -13.48 -28.16 3.20
N ILE A 312 -13.02 -27.27 2.30
CA ILE A 312 -13.88 -26.72 1.23
C ILE A 312 -14.43 -27.84 0.34
N GLU A 313 -15.77 -27.96 0.37
CA GLU A 313 -16.56 -28.84 -0.49
C GLU A 313 -17.77 -28.06 -1.00
N ASN A 314 -18.00 -28.09 -2.32
CA ASN A 314 -19.13 -27.41 -2.93
C ASN A 314 -19.40 -27.98 -4.32
N GLU A 315 -20.63 -28.45 -4.58
CA GLU A 315 -21.02 -29.04 -5.85
C GLU A 315 -20.93 -28.07 -7.02
N VAL A 316 -21.31 -26.79 -6.82
CA VAL A 316 -21.28 -25.75 -7.85
C VAL A 316 -19.84 -25.42 -8.25
N LEU A 317 -18.91 -25.45 -7.29
CA LEU A 317 -17.48 -25.16 -7.50
C LEU A 317 -16.67 -26.39 -7.88
N GLN A 318 -17.22 -27.60 -7.79
CA GLN A 318 -16.53 -28.86 -8.08
C GLN A 318 -15.82 -28.89 -9.44
N PRO A 319 -16.37 -28.33 -10.53
CA PRO A 319 -15.68 -28.33 -11.82
C PRO A 319 -14.31 -27.65 -11.80
N ILE A 320 -14.07 -26.70 -10.86
CA ILE A 320 -12.78 -26.03 -10.69
C ILE A 320 -12.01 -26.55 -9.48
N LEU A 321 -12.67 -26.95 -8.39
CA LEU A 321 -12.03 -27.50 -7.19
C LEU A 321 -11.38 -28.87 -7.42
N LYS A 322 -11.78 -29.61 -8.45
CA LYS A 322 -11.10 -30.87 -8.86
C LYS A 322 -9.64 -30.69 -9.25
N TYR A 323 -9.22 -29.47 -9.59
CA TYR A 323 -7.83 -29.14 -9.88
C TYR A 323 -7.12 -28.72 -8.59
N GLY A 324 -6.28 -29.60 -8.01
CA GLY A 324 -5.66 -29.38 -6.72
C GLY A 324 -4.95 -28.04 -6.54
N LEU A 325 -4.20 -27.57 -7.58
CA LEU A 325 -3.57 -26.25 -7.56
C LEU A 325 -4.59 -25.10 -7.45
N ILE A 326 -5.73 -25.23 -8.14
CA ILE A 326 -6.80 -24.22 -8.08
C ILE A 326 -7.46 -24.23 -6.70
N LYS A 327 -7.79 -25.45 -6.18
CA LYS A 327 -8.36 -25.62 -4.84
C LYS A 327 -7.47 -24.99 -3.77
N GLU A 328 -6.16 -25.29 -3.78
CA GLU A 328 -5.18 -24.74 -2.83
C GLU A 328 -5.15 -23.22 -2.84
N ARG A 329 -5.07 -22.61 -4.04
CA ARG A 329 -5.02 -21.14 -4.17
C ARG A 329 -6.32 -20.46 -3.74
N MET A 330 -7.46 -21.05 -4.12
CA MET A 330 -8.77 -20.55 -3.70
C MET A 330 -8.95 -20.64 -2.19
N ALA A 331 -8.58 -21.79 -1.59
CA ALA A 331 -8.65 -22.01 -0.16
C ALA A 331 -7.78 -20.98 0.60
N ALA A 332 -6.58 -20.71 0.12
CA ALA A 332 -5.70 -19.71 0.74
C ALA A 332 -6.33 -18.31 0.74
N LEU A 333 -6.87 -17.85 -0.39
CA LEU A 333 -7.52 -16.55 -0.49
C LEU A 333 -8.82 -16.47 0.32
N ILE A 334 -9.59 -17.55 0.37
CA ILE A 334 -10.80 -17.64 1.18
C ILE A 334 -10.44 -17.59 2.67
N THR A 335 -9.40 -18.30 3.12
CA THR A 335 -8.93 -18.25 4.49
C THR A 335 -8.59 -16.82 4.92
N ASP A 336 -7.83 -16.11 4.11
CA ASP A 336 -7.45 -14.73 4.45
C ASP A 336 -8.66 -13.77 4.38
N GLY A 337 -9.59 -13.97 3.46
CA GLY A 337 -10.85 -13.23 3.40
C GLY A 337 -11.74 -13.47 4.62
N VAL A 338 -11.85 -14.73 5.06
CA VAL A 338 -12.58 -15.13 6.27
C VAL A 338 -11.97 -14.50 7.53
N ARG A 339 -10.63 -14.52 7.67
CA ARG A 339 -9.92 -13.83 8.75
C ARG A 339 -10.26 -12.33 8.77
N GLY A 340 -10.29 -11.70 7.59
CA GLY A 340 -10.70 -10.30 7.45
C GLY A 340 -12.11 -10.04 7.95
N GLN A 341 -13.09 -10.86 7.57
CA GLN A 341 -14.48 -10.74 8.01
C GLN A 341 -14.64 -10.94 9.52
N LEU A 342 -13.95 -11.92 10.10
CA LEU A 342 -13.96 -12.15 11.54
C LEU A 342 -13.32 -11.01 12.34
N LEU A 343 -12.27 -10.38 11.82
CA LEU A 343 -11.70 -9.16 12.40
C LEU A 343 -12.70 -8.00 12.34
N GLU A 344 -13.44 -7.83 11.24
CA GLU A 344 -14.48 -6.81 11.13
C GLU A 344 -15.60 -7.05 12.15
N ALA A 345 -16.03 -8.29 12.34
CA ALA A 345 -17.00 -8.67 13.35
C ALA A 345 -16.48 -8.38 14.78
N ALA A 346 -15.19 -8.53 15.03
CA ALA A 346 -14.53 -8.21 16.30
C ALA A 346 -14.25 -6.69 16.49
N GLY A 347 -14.72 -5.83 15.60
CA GLY A 347 -14.63 -4.38 15.74
C GLY A 347 -13.39 -3.74 15.14
N TYR A 348 -12.79 -4.35 14.13
CA TYR A 348 -11.66 -3.79 13.39
C TYR A 348 -12.12 -3.27 12.02
N HIS A 349 -11.54 -2.15 11.60
CA HIS A 349 -11.55 -1.77 10.20
C HIS A 349 -10.43 -2.53 9.49
N THR A 350 -10.80 -3.46 8.60
CA THR A 350 -9.85 -4.41 7.99
C THR A 350 -9.55 -4.01 6.55
N GLN A 351 -8.28 -4.15 6.17
CA GLN A 351 -7.81 -3.98 4.80
C GLN A 351 -6.91 -5.15 4.42
N ILE A 352 -7.14 -5.71 3.24
CA ILE A 352 -6.31 -6.76 2.65
C ILE A 352 -5.51 -6.12 1.52
N MET A 353 -4.18 -6.20 1.59
CA MET A 353 -3.26 -5.48 0.71
C MET A 353 -2.11 -6.36 0.27
N GLU A 354 -1.39 -5.96 -0.79
CA GLU A 354 -0.10 -6.56 -1.13
C GLU A 354 0.98 -6.10 -0.15
N PHE A 355 1.71 -7.07 0.43
CA PHE A 355 2.85 -6.82 1.31
C PHE A 355 4.12 -6.52 0.52
N ILE A 356 4.47 -7.39 -0.41
CA ILE A 356 5.64 -7.28 -1.31
C ILE A 356 5.22 -7.65 -2.73
N ASP A 357 6.05 -7.33 -3.73
CA ASP A 357 5.74 -7.63 -5.12
C ASP A 357 5.62 -9.14 -5.36
N LEU A 358 4.66 -9.54 -6.19
CA LEU A 358 4.40 -10.94 -6.60
C LEU A 358 5.62 -11.64 -7.22
N GLU A 359 6.59 -10.86 -7.75
CA GLU A 359 7.85 -11.40 -8.28
C GLU A 359 8.68 -12.14 -7.22
N HIS A 360 8.48 -11.83 -5.93
CA HIS A 360 9.23 -12.44 -4.83
C HIS A 360 8.51 -13.64 -4.20
N THR A 361 7.18 -13.61 -4.10
CA THR A 361 6.36 -14.71 -3.58
C THR A 361 4.89 -14.55 -3.98
N PRO A 362 4.19 -15.64 -4.32
CA PRO A 362 2.74 -15.61 -4.52
C PRO A 362 1.95 -15.42 -3.20
N LYS A 363 2.61 -15.61 -2.05
CA LYS A 363 2.04 -15.48 -0.70
C LYS A 363 2.44 -14.12 -0.12
N ASN A 364 1.79 -13.06 -0.61
CA ASN A 364 2.18 -11.68 -0.36
C ASN A 364 1.05 -10.81 0.20
N ILE A 365 0.06 -11.42 0.83
CA ILE A 365 -1.08 -10.72 1.41
C ILE A 365 -0.71 -10.20 2.80
N LEU A 366 -1.03 -8.93 3.07
CA LEU A 366 -1.06 -8.32 4.39
C LEU A 366 -2.51 -8.06 4.79
N ILE A 367 -2.93 -8.58 5.93
CA ILE A 367 -4.17 -8.26 6.63
C ILE A 367 -3.85 -7.18 7.66
N ARG A 368 -4.40 -5.98 7.48
CA ARG A 368 -4.29 -4.86 8.42
C ARG A 368 -5.62 -4.64 9.12
N GLY A 369 -5.65 -4.75 10.45
CA GLY A 369 -6.79 -4.44 11.29
C GLY A 369 -6.51 -3.22 12.16
N ILE A 370 -7.37 -2.20 12.11
CA ILE A 370 -7.34 -1.04 13.01
C ILE A 370 -8.59 -1.08 13.86
N LYS A 371 -8.43 -1.12 15.20
CA LYS A 371 -9.58 -1.20 16.12
C LYS A 371 -10.42 0.08 16.05
N THR A 372 -11.70 -0.09 15.80
CA THR A 372 -12.70 1.00 15.78
C THR A 372 -13.64 0.85 16.98
N LYS A 373 -14.49 1.83 17.23
CA LYS A 373 -15.48 1.75 18.32
C LYS A 373 -16.67 0.85 18.00
N GLU A 374 -16.91 0.57 16.73
CA GLU A 374 -18.05 -0.19 16.24
C GLU A 374 -17.58 -1.35 15.36
N GLY A 375 -17.99 -2.57 15.70
CA GLY A 375 -17.89 -3.72 14.80
C GLY A 375 -18.84 -3.53 13.62
N LYS A 376 -18.35 -3.68 12.39
CA LYS A 376 -19.13 -3.53 11.17
C LYS A 376 -19.25 -4.84 10.36
N GLY A 377 -18.77 -5.94 10.92
CA GLY A 377 -18.84 -7.23 10.24
C GLY A 377 -20.29 -7.72 10.10
N ASN A 378 -20.67 -8.15 8.91
CA ASN A 378 -21.97 -8.76 8.67
C ASN A 378 -21.87 -10.28 8.89
N LEU A 379 -22.14 -10.72 10.11
CA LEU A 379 -22.13 -12.14 10.45
C LEU A 379 -23.14 -12.99 9.66
N ASP A 380 -24.23 -12.40 9.19
CA ASP A 380 -25.19 -13.15 8.36
C ASP A 380 -24.61 -13.50 6.98
N GLU A 381 -23.88 -12.56 6.37
CA GLU A 381 -23.18 -12.82 5.10
C GLU A 381 -22.03 -13.81 5.29
N TYR A 382 -21.29 -13.68 6.38
CA TYR A 382 -20.25 -14.63 6.76
C TYR A 382 -20.81 -16.04 6.95
N ASN A 383 -21.92 -16.20 7.69
CA ASN A 383 -22.56 -17.50 7.93
C ASN A 383 -23.03 -18.16 6.63
N LYS A 384 -23.64 -17.37 5.71
CA LYS A 384 -24.00 -17.89 4.38
C LYS A 384 -22.79 -18.40 3.60
N LEU A 385 -21.67 -17.67 3.63
CA LEU A 385 -20.43 -18.10 2.98
C LEU A 385 -19.91 -19.39 3.61
N LYS A 386 -19.89 -19.49 4.94
CA LYS A 386 -19.48 -20.66 5.70
C LYS A 386 -20.28 -21.89 5.36
N GLU A 387 -21.60 -21.75 5.35
CA GLU A 387 -22.53 -22.83 4.96
C GLU A 387 -22.33 -23.24 3.49
N PHE A 388 -22.20 -22.28 2.59
CA PHE A 388 -21.99 -22.53 1.17
C PHE A 388 -20.70 -23.31 0.88
N LEU A 389 -19.62 -23.05 1.64
CA LEU A 389 -18.31 -23.69 1.45
C LEU A 389 -18.09 -24.91 2.37
N HIS A 390 -19.00 -25.18 3.30
CA HIS A 390 -18.92 -26.26 4.33
C HIS A 390 -17.64 -26.12 5.19
N ILE A 391 -17.29 -24.91 5.63
CA ILE A 391 -16.06 -24.63 6.37
C ILE A 391 -16.33 -24.34 7.84
N GLN A 392 -15.32 -24.62 8.68
CA GLN A 392 -15.31 -24.34 10.13
C GLN A 392 -13.94 -23.77 10.51
N PRO A 393 -13.70 -22.46 10.31
CA PRO A 393 -12.40 -21.84 10.55
C PRO A 393 -12.00 -21.86 12.03
N THR A 394 -10.73 -22.15 12.31
CA THR A 394 -10.18 -22.14 13.68
C THR A 394 -10.38 -20.79 14.37
N LEU A 395 -10.18 -19.67 13.69
CA LEU A 395 -10.40 -18.34 14.28
C LEU A 395 -11.83 -18.16 14.78
N GLU A 396 -12.85 -18.64 14.03
CA GLU A 396 -14.24 -18.57 14.49
C GLU A 396 -14.44 -19.35 15.79
N GLN A 397 -13.92 -20.59 15.85
CA GLN A 397 -14.03 -21.44 17.04
C GLN A 397 -13.41 -20.76 18.27
N LEU A 398 -12.22 -20.18 18.13
CA LEU A 398 -11.54 -19.44 19.19
C LEU A 398 -12.33 -18.21 19.66
N LEU A 399 -13.02 -17.52 18.75
CA LEU A 399 -13.80 -16.33 19.06
C LEU A 399 -15.15 -16.63 19.70
N GLN A 400 -15.79 -17.77 19.41
CA GLN A 400 -17.07 -18.18 20.02
C GLN A 400 -17.00 -18.23 21.54
N ASP A 401 -15.87 -18.61 22.08
CA ASP A 401 -15.65 -18.70 23.52
C ASP A 401 -15.37 -17.34 24.19
N SER A 402 -14.97 -16.32 23.43
CA SER A 402 -14.42 -15.08 24.00
C SER A 402 -15.11 -13.78 23.57
N VAL A 403 -15.69 -13.70 22.37
CA VAL A 403 -16.15 -12.40 21.78
C VAL A 403 -17.59 -12.44 21.25
N MET A 404 -18.11 -13.63 20.90
CA MET A 404 -19.44 -13.78 20.29
C MET A 404 -20.55 -14.16 21.30
N LYS A 405 -20.23 -14.15 22.60
CA LYS A 405 -21.19 -14.18 23.70
C LYS A 405 -21.55 -12.75 24.08
#